data_1b40a2c44a0c03447ec4ca9d6e0f6e44
#
_entry.id   1b40a2c44a0c03447ec4ca9d6e0f6e44
#
_cell.length_a   1.000
_cell.length_b   1.000
_cell.length_c   1.000
_cell.angle_alpha   90.00
_cell.angle_beta   90.00
_cell.angle_gamma   90.00
#
_symmetry.space_group_name_H-M   'P 1'
#
loop_
_entity.id
_entity.type
_entity.pdbx_description
1 polymer ?
#
loop_
_entity_poly.entity_id
_entity_poly.type
_entity_poly.pdbx_seq_one_letter_code
_entity_poly.pdbx_strand_id
1 'polypeptide(L)'
;MKKGRTNLNYLVSARSLVSKVTFHEAVWLFPPSFILHVLEEWPRFTSWAQRYASPLYSQQDYETIHIAGIIGSIVFATIVWMFPVRAVVFVFFAFVLAPGLFFNVLFHAGATVVTSEYCPGVITALTLYLPVFLLLCRLAWSENLLNAPTLISGLVIAGAFHTWEVGHNVFKAW
;
A
#
# COMPACT_ATOMS: atom_id res chain seq x y z
N MET A 1 26.47 31.91 -19.30
CA MET A 1 26.48 31.12 -18.06
C MET A 1 25.30 31.44 -17.13
N LYS A 2 24.00 31.24 -17.54
CA LYS A 2 22.82 31.49 -16.71
C LYS A 2 21.89 30.26 -16.52
N LYS A 3 22.16 29.12 -17.16
CA LYS A 3 21.26 27.95 -17.17
C LYS A 3 21.37 27.03 -15.93
N GLY A 4 22.42 27.14 -15.11
CA GLY A 4 22.61 26.25 -13.95
C GLY A 4 21.92 26.72 -12.66
N ARG A 5 21.56 28.00 -12.54
CA ARG A 5 20.91 28.53 -11.31
C ARG A 5 19.42 28.22 -11.20
N THR A 6 18.73 28.10 -12.33
CA THR A 6 17.29 27.81 -12.34
C THR A 6 16.97 26.41 -11.85
N ASN A 7 17.72 25.38 -12.28
CA ASN A 7 17.46 23.99 -11.86
C ASN A 7 17.71 23.77 -10.36
N LEU A 8 18.72 24.46 -9.78
CA LEU A 8 19.02 24.34 -8.35
C LEU A 8 17.90 24.96 -7.49
N ASN A 9 17.30 26.06 -7.95
CA ASN A 9 16.20 26.71 -7.23
C ASN A 9 14.91 25.87 -7.25
N TYR A 10 14.61 25.16 -8.33
CA TYR A 10 13.48 24.23 -8.39
C TYR A 10 13.67 23.03 -7.46
N LEU A 11 14.88 22.47 -7.40
CA LEU A 11 15.18 21.36 -6.50
C LEU A 11 15.16 21.77 -5.03
N VAL A 12 15.63 22.97 -4.70
CA VAL A 12 15.58 23.53 -3.34
C VAL A 12 14.14 23.86 -2.96
N SER A 13 13.31 24.38 -3.88
CA SER A 13 11.89 24.68 -3.65
C SER A 13 11.06 23.40 -3.47
N ALA A 14 11.30 22.37 -4.28
CA ALA A 14 10.64 21.08 -4.12
C ALA A 14 11.04 20.40 -2.80
N ARG A 15 12.31 20.47 -2.39
CA ARG A 15 12.78 19.98 -1.09
C ARG A 15 12.13 20.72 0.09
N SER A 16 11.90 22.03 -0.03
CA SER A 16 11.26 22.84 1.02
C SER A 16 9.76 22.59 1.14
N LEU A 17 9.09 22.18 0.06
CA LEU A 17 7.67 21.81 0.07
C LEU A 17 7.48 20.40 0.72
N VAL A 18 8.32 19.44 0.37
CA VAL A 18 8.26 18.08 0.97
C VAL A 18 8.62 18.12 2.46
N SER A 19 9.41 19.09 2.92
CA SER A 19 9.74 19.25 4.34
C SER A 19 8.59 19.80 5.21
N LYS A 20 7.47 20.18 4.60
CA LYS A 20 6.30 20.72 5.30
C LYS A 20 5.16 19.72 5.46
N VAL A 21 5.14 18.62 4.67
CA VAL A 21 4.09 17.61 4.74
C VAL A 21 4.36 16.68 5.91
N THR A 22 3.38 16.51 6.77
CA THR A 22 3.42 15.64 7.95
C THR A 22 2.83 14.25 7.63
N PHE A 23 3.14 13.28 8.48
CA PHE A 23 2.61 11.92 8.32
C PHE A 23 1.07 11.90 8.31
N HIS A 24 0.44 12.64 9.23
CA HIS A 24 -1.02 12.65 9.32
C HIS A 24 -1.72 13.33 8.13
N GLU A 25 -1.05 14.23 7.41
CA GLU A 25 -1.55 14.77 6.15
C GLU A 25 -1.32 13.79 5.00
N ALA A 26 -0.13 13.19 4.95
CA ALA A 26 0.24 12.26 3.89
C ALA A 26 -0.53 10.94 3.92
N VAL A 27 -1.07 10.53 5.07
CA VAL A 27 -1.87 9.28 5.18
C VAL A 27 -3.05 9.27 4.23
N TRP A 28 -3.59 10.43 3.86
CA TRP A 28 -4.67 10.57 2.90
C TRP A 28 -4.30 10.20 1.46
N LEU A 29 -3.03 9.94 1.16
CA LEU A 29 -2.60 9.35 -0.11
C LEU A 29 -2.97 7.86 -0.21
N PHE A 30 -3.18 7.19 0.91
CA PHE A 30 -3.49 5.76 0.93
C PHE A 30 -4.85 5.43 0.28
N PRO A 31 -6.01 6.00 0.68
CA PRO A 31 -7.29 5.65 0.09
C PRO A 31 -7.37 5.86 -1.44
N PRO A 32 -6.97 7.00 -2.02
CA PRO A 32 -7.01 7.16 -3.47
C PRO A 32 -6.05 6.22 -4.20
N SER A 33 -4.88 5.90 -3.62
CA SER A 33 -3.98 4.91 -4.20
C SER A 33 -4.63 3.53 -4.23
N PHE A 34 -5.34 3.15 -3.17
CA PHE A 34 -6.07 1.89 -3.10
C PHE A 34 -7.20 1.82 -4.13
N ILE A 35 -7.99 2.90 -4.28
CA ILE A 35 -9.06 2.98 -5.29
C ILE A 35 -8.49 2.81 -6.71
N LEU A 36 -7.40 3.52 -7.03
CA LEU A 36 -6.77 3.43 -8.36
C LEU A 36 -6.22 2.03 -8.63
N HIS A 37 -5.70 1.35 -7.62
CA HIS A 37 -5.25 -0.03 -7.75
C HIS A 37 -6.43 -1.00 -8.02
N VAL A 38 -7.51 -0.87 -7.26
CA VAL A 38 -8.74 -1.65 -7.49
C VAL A 38 -9.28 -1.45 -8.91
N LEU A 39 -9.22 -0.23 -9.46
CA LEU A 39 -9.65 0.05 -10.82
C LEU A 39 -8.78 -0.64 -11.87
N GLU A 40 -7.47 -0.80 -11.65
CA GLU A 40 -6.59 -1.59 -12.52
C GLU A 40 -6.91 -3.08 -12.48
N GLU A 41 -7.20 -3.61 -11.29
CA GLU A 41 -7.52 -5.02 -11.08
C GLU A 41 -8.89 -5.42 -11.63
N TRP A 42 -9.89 -4.55 -11.46
CA TRP A 42 -11.31 -4.82 -11.68
C TRP A 42 -11.63 -5.64 -12.94
N PRO A 43 -11.08 -5.32 -14.12
CA PRO A 43 -11.51 -6.01 -15.34
C PRO A 43 -10.92 -7.41 -15.51
N ARG A 44 -9.87 -7.78 -14.77
CA ARG A 44 -9.10 -8.99 -15.09
C ARG A 44 -8.66 -9.83 -13.89
N PHE A 45 -8.65 -9.30 -12.67
CA PHE A 45 -8.08 -9.99 -11.52
C PHE A 45 -8.85 -11.29 -11.21
N THR A 46 -10.16 -11.28 -11.26
CA THR A 46 -10.97 -12.50 -11.01
C THR A 46 -10.60 -13.64 -11.97
N SER A 47 -10.49 -13.37 -13.27
CA SER A 47 -10.12 -14.39 -14.25
C SER A 47 -8.67 -14.84 -14.11
N TRP A 48 -7.77 -13.93 -13.73
CA TRP A 48 -6.38 -14.25 -13.41
C TRP A 48 -6.30 -15.14 -12.16
N ALA A 49 -7.00 -14.79 -11.09
CA ALA A 49 -7.02 -15.55 -9.84
C ALA A 49 -7.63 -16.95 -10.03
N GLN A 50 -8.67 -17.09 -10.85
CA GLN A 50 -9.25 -18.39 -11.20
C GLN A 50 -8.25 -19.30 -11.91
N ARG A 51 -7.37 -18.75 -12.73
CA ARG A 51 -6.36 -19.50 -13.47
C ARG A 51 -5.16 -19.90 -12.61
N TYR A 52 -4.66 -19.00 -11.76
CA TYR A 52 -3.35 -19.13 -11.11
C TYR A 52 -3.41 -19.36 -9.60
N ALA A 53 -4.54 -19.06 -8.97
CA ALA A 53 -4.69 -19.17 -7.52
C ALA A 53 -5.76 -20.22 -7.16
N SER A 54 -7.03 -19.94 -7.43
CA SER A 54 -8.13 -20.85 -7.11
C SER A 54 -9.29 -20.72 -8.10
N PRO A 55 -9.75 -21.81 -8.72
CA PRO A 55 -10.94 -21.78 -9.59
C PRO A 55 -12.21 -21.41 -8.83
N LEU A 56 -12.20 -21.46 -7.50
CA LEU A 56 -13.32 -21.08 -6.64
C LEU A 56 -13.40 -19.58 -6.37
N TYR A 57 -12.38 -18.80 -6.76
CA TYR A 57 -12.40 -17.34 -6.58
C TYR A 57 -13.47 -16.70 -7.47
N SER A 58 -14.37 -15.93 -6.89
CA SER A 58 -15.51 -15.35 -7.60
C SER A 58 -15.39 -13.83 -7.74
N GLN A 59 -16.15 -13.25 -8.65
CA GLN A 59 -16.29 -11.79 -8.77
C GLN A 59 -16.90 -11.20 -7.48
N GLN A 60 -17.81 -11.91 -6.82
CA GLN A 60 -18.38 -11.47 -5.56
C GLN A 60 -17.33 -11.44 -4.43
N ASP A 61 -16.41 -12.42 -4.37
CA ASP A 61 -15.28 -12.37 -3.42
C ASP A 61 -14.43 -11.13 -3.66
N TYR A 62 -14.09 -10.86 -4.94
CA TYR A 62 -13.34 -9.68 -5.33
C TYR A 62 -14.02 -8.39 -4.84
N GLU A 63 -15.29 -8.21 -5.20
CA GLU A 63 -16.06 -7.01 -4.85
C GLU A 63 -16.19 -6.82 -3.34
N THR A 64 -16.49 -7.87 -2.61
CA THR A 64 -16.66 -7.83 -1.15
C THR A 64 -15.38 -7.39 -0.46
N ILE A 65 -14.24 -7.98 -0.83
CA ILE A 65 -12.93 -7.67 -0.23
C ILE A 65 -12.52 -6.23 -0.55
N HIS A 66 -12.67 -5.81 -1.80
CA HIS A 66 -12.22 -4.48 -2.23
C HIS A 66 -13.11 -3.36 -1.75
N ILE A 67 -14.44 -3.56 -1.69
CA ILE A 67 -15.35 -2.58 -1.08
C ILE A 67 -15.04 -2.43 0.41
N ALA A 68 -14.87 -3.54 1.13
CA ALA A 68 -14.45 -3.49 2.54
C ALA A 68 -13.08 -2.81 2.71
N GLY A 69 -12.14 -3.09 1.81
CA GLY A 69 -10.81 -2.46 1.79
C GLY A 69 -10.88 -0.94 1.54
N ILE A 70 -11.71 -0.48 0.59
CA ILE A 70 -11.92 0.96 0.33
C ILE A 70 -12.50 1.65 1.57
N ILE A 71 -13.56 1.09 2.15
CA ILE A 71 -14.16 1.65 3.37
C ILE A 71 -13.14 1.65 4.51
N GLY A 72 -12.46 0.52 4.72
CA GLY A 72 -11.43 0.36 5.73
C GLY A 72 -10.28 1.37 5.56
N SER A 73 -9.81 1.59 4.33
CA SER A 73 -8.74 2.54 4.05
C SER A 73 -9.10 3.98 4.47
N ILE A 74 -10.33 4.40 4.21
CA ILE A 74 -10.85 5.73 4.60
C ILE A 74 -10.99 5.82 6.13
N VAL A 75 -11.57 4.79 6.76
CA VAL A 75 -11.77 4.76 8.23
C VAL A 75 -10.41 4.80 8.95
N PHE A 76 -9.45 3.96 8.54
CA PHE A 76 -8.13 3.93 9.18
C PHE A 76 -7.32 5.20 8.89
N ALA A 77 -7.38 5.76 7.67
CA ALA A 77 -6.76 7.04 7.40
C ALA A 77 -7.33 8.16 8.29
N THR A 78 -8.66 8.17 8.50
CA THR A 78 -9.34 9.12 9.41
C THR A 78 -8.86 8.94 10.85
N ILE A 79 -8.81 7.71 11.36
CA ILE A 79 -8.35 7.42 12.73
C ILE A 79 -6.91 7.90 12.92
N VAL A 80 -6.02 7.56 12.01
CA VAL A 80 -4.61 7.98 12.07
C VAL A 80 -4.46 9.49 11.93
N TRP A 81 -5.26 10.12 11.07
CA TRP A 81 -5.27 11.58 10.92
C TRP A 81 -5.72 12.28 12.20
N MET A 82 -6.74 11.73 12.90
CA MET A 82 -7.24 12.30 14.14
C MET A 82 -6.32 12.01 15.34
N PHE A 83 -5.67 10.85 15.37
CA PHE A 83 -4.89 10.36 16.49
C PHE A 83 -3.50 9.84 16.05
N PRO A 84 -2.58 10.72 15.60
CA PRO A 84 -1.26 10.31 15.10
C PRO A 84 -0.29 9.95 16.24
N VAL A 85 -0.72 9.05 17.13
CA VAL A 85 0.10 8.56 18.23
C VAL A 85 0.78 7.23 17.86
N ARG A 86 1.94 6.94 18.44
CA ARG A 86 2.77 5.77 18.10
C ARG A 86 1.99 4.45 18.06
N ALA A 87 1.12 4.21 19.02
CA ALA A 87 0.35 2.96 19.10
C ALA A 87 -0.63 2.83 17.91
N VAL A 88 -1.36 3.89 17.58
CA VAL A 88 -2.31 3.91 16.46
C VAL A 88 -1.57 3.76 15.13
N VAL A 89 -0.46 4.49 14.95
CA VAL A 89 0.38 4.40 13.75
C VAL A 89 0.98 3.00 13.60
N PHE A 90 1.41 2.36 14.69
CA PHE A 90 1.92 1.00 14.66
C PHE A 90 0.85 -0.02 14.23
N VAL A 91 -0.36 0.06 14.82
CA VAL A 91 -1.48 -0.83 14.43
C VAL A 91 -1.85 -0.62 12.96
N PHE A 92 -1.98 0.64 12.53
CA PHE A 92 -2.23 0.97 11.14
C PHE A 92 -1.13 0.43 10.21
N PHE A 93 0.14 0.60 10.59
CA PHE A 93 1.27 0.09 9.81
C PHE A 93 1.23 -1.43 9.68
N ALA A 94 1.05 -2.16 10.80
CA ALA A 94 1.15 -3.61 10.83
C ALA A 94 -0.04 -4.33 10.17
N PHE A 95 -1.25 -3.77 10.26
CA PHE A 95 -2.47 -4.46 9.81
C PHE A 95 -3.14 -3.84 8.57
N VAL A 96 -2.72 -2.65 8.17
CA VAL A 96 -3.36 -1.95 7.03
C VAL A 96 -2.33 -1.51 6.00
N LEU A 97 -1.36 -0.67 6.39
CA LEU A 97 -0.44 -0.04 5.45
C LEU A 97 0.54 -1.04 4.83
N ALA A 98 1.25 -1.82 5.65
CA ALA A 98 2.24 -2.75 5.14
C ALA A 98 1.60 -3.96 4.42
N PRO A 99 0.53 -4.60 4.91
CA PRO A 99 -0.18 -5.62 4.14
C PRO A 99 -0.76 -5.07 2.83
N GLY A 100 -1.51 -3.97 2.91
CA GLY A 100 -2.25 -3.42 1.77
C GLY A 100 -1.39 -2.71 0.73
N LEU A 101 -0.18 -2.23 1.06
CA LEU A 101 0.72 -1.62 0.09
C LEU A 101 1.97 -2.49 -0.16
N PHE A 102 2.83 -2.69 0.83
CA PHE A 102 4.14 -3.30 0.62
C PHE A 102 4.05 -4.78 0.24
N PHE A 103 3.32 -5.58 1.00
CA PHE A 103 3.16 -7.00 0.70
C PHE A 103 2.30 -7.24 -0.54
N ASN A 104 1.35 -6.35 -0.80
CA ASN A 104 0.59 -6.36 -2.05
C ASN A 104 1.49 -6.09 -3.27
N VAL A 105 2.46 -5.16 -3.18
CA VAL A 105 3.50 -4.99 -4.23
C VAL A 105 4.27 -6.29 -4.46
N LEU A 106 4.70 -6.96 -3.38
CA LEU A 106 5.44 -8.22 -3.48
C LEU A 106 4.58 -9.33 -4.10
N PHE A 107 3.29 -9.37 -3.76
CA PHE A 107 2.34 -10.31 -4.35
C PHE A 107 2.21 -10.10 -5.86
N HIS A 108 1.86 -8.91 -6.34
CA HIS A 108 1.65 -8.65 -7.77
C HIS A 108 2.94 -8.78 -8.60
N ALA A 109 4.05 -8.26 -8.09
CA ALA A 109 5.35 -8.40 -8.75
C ALA A 109 5.81 -9.87 -8.80
N GLY A 110 5.71 -10.57 -7.65
CA GLY A 110 6.05 -11.99 -7.55
C GLY A 110 5.16 -12.85 -8.44
N ALA A 111 3.85 -12.63 -8.43
CA ALA A 111 2.88 -13.33 -9.27
C ALA A 111 3.18 -13.13 -10.76
N THR A 112 3.48 -11.90 -11.18
CA THR A 112 3.88 -11.60 -12.58
C THR A 112 5.13 -12.38 -12.99
N VAL A 113 6.14 -12.44 -12.12
CA VAL A 113 7.38 -13.19 -12.39
C VAL A 113 7.12 -14.70 -12.45
N VAL A 114 6.40 -15.25 -11.47
CA VAL A 114 6.15 -16.70 -11.35
C VAL A 114 5.27 -17.22 -12.49
N THR A 115 4.23 -16.47 -12.86
CA THR A 115 3.32 -16.88 -13.94
C THR A 115 3.84 -16.53 -15.33
N SER A 116 4.86 -15.65 -15.43
CA SER A 116 5.32 -15.04 -16.68
C SER A 116 4.19 -14.34 -17.44
N GLU A 117 3.12 -13.95 -16.76
CA GLU A 117 1.98 -13.19 -17.29
C GLU A 117 1.72 -11.96 -16.44
N TYR A 118 1.13 -10.95 -17.04
CA TYR A 118 0.72 -9.74 -16.35
C TYR A 118 -0.30 -10.05 -15.24
N CYS A 119 0.10 -9.84 -13.99
CA CYS A 119 -0.82 -9.87 -12.86
C CYS A 119 -1.53 -8.51 -12.76
N PRO A 120 -2.87 -8.45 -12.90
CA PRO A 120 -3.60 -7.19 -12.79
C PRO A 120 -3.33 -6.52 -11.44
N GLY A 121 -3.09 -5.22 -11.44
CA GLY A 121 -2.68 -4.46 -10.26
C GLY A 121 -1.16 -4.19 -10.17
N VAL A 122 -0.31 -4.88 -10.93
CA VAL A 122 1.15 -4.74 -10.81
C VAL A 122 1.66 -3.33 -11.17
N ILE A 123 1.01 -2.64 -12.11
CA ILE A 123 1.45 -1.28 -12.51
C ILE A 123 1.22 -0.30 -11.36
N THR A 124 0.01 -0.23 -10.82
CA THR A 124 -0.31 0.66 -9.70
C THR A 124 0.39 0.21 -8.41
N ALA A 125 0.61 -1.09 -8.20
CA ALA A 125 1.41 -1.57 -7.10
C ALA A 125 2.83 -0.98 -7.13
N LEU A 126 3.51 -1.03 -8.26
CA LEU A 126 4.86 -0.50 -8.41
C LEU A 126 4.91 1.03 -8.47
N THR A 127 3.93 1.68 -9.12
CA THR A 127 3.98 3.13 -9.39
C THR A 127 3.27 3.98 -8.36
N LEU A 128 2.34 3.43 -7.58
CA LEU A 128 1.59 4.13 -6.53
C LEU A 128 1.85 3.54 -5.15
N TYR A 129 1.63 2.24 -4.94
CA TYR A 129 1.73 1.64 -3.62
C TYR A 129 3.15 1.73 -3.05
N LEU A 130 4.15 1.33 -3.83
CA LEU A 130 5.53 1.38 -3.35
C LEU A 130 5.99 2.81 -3.00
N PRO A 131 5.81 3.83 -3.85
CA PRO A 131 6.16 5.21 -3.49
C PRO A 131 5.38 5.75 -2.29
N VAL A 132 4.07 5.50 -2.19
CA VAL A 132 3.25 5.95 -1.06
C VAL A 132 3.69 5.26 0.23
N PHE A 133 3.93 3.95 0.20
CA PHE A 133 4.45 3.20 1.35
C PHE A 133 5.78 3.78 1.85
N LEU A 134 6.75 3.98 0.94
CA LEU A 134 8.06 4.52 1.29
C LEU A 134 7.98 5.94 1.85
N LEU A 135 7.11 6.78 1.29
CA LEU A 135 6.86 8.14 1.78
C LEU A 135 6.31 8.10 3.20
N LEU A 136 5.26 7.32 3.45
CA LEU A 136 4.63 7.21 4.76
C LEU A 136 5.58 6.63 5.80
N CYS A 137 6.37 5.60 5.46
CA CYS A 137 7.41 5.07 6.34
C CYS A 137 8.45 6.14 6.71
N ARG A 138 8.91 6.91 5.72
CA ARG A 138 9.89 7.98 5.94
C ARG A 138 9.34 9.07 6.86
N LEU A 139 8.09 9.51 6.64
CA LEU A 139 7.46 10.53 7.47
C LEU A 139 7.23 10.00 8.90
N ALA A 140 6.68 8.80 9.06
CA ALA A 140 6.50 8.18 10.37
C ALA A 140 7.83 8.02 11.13
N TRP A 141 8.92 7.70 10.43
CA TRP A 141 10.25 7.64 11.00
C TRP A 141 10.75 9.02 11.42
N SER A 142 10.65 10.03 10.55
CA SER A 142 11.13 11.39 10.84
C SER A 142 10.38 12.07 11.98
N GLU A 143 9.12 11.71 12.19
CA GLU A 143 8.27 12.20 13.27
C GLU A 143 8.33 11.32 14.54
N ASN A 144 9.23 10.33 14.59
CA ASN A 144 9.38 9.38 15.69
C ASN A 144 8.10 8.58 16.02
N LEU A 145 7.19 8.41 15.05
CA LEU A 145 5.99 7.58 15.18
C LEU A 145 6.32 6.09 15.02
N LEU A 146 7.33 5.76 14.21
CA LEU A 146 7.94 4.44 14.07
C LEU A 146 9.44 4.51 14.35
N ASN A 147 10.01 3.40 14.81
CA ASN A 147 11.44 3.17 15.00
C ASN A 147 11.82 1.79 14.46
N ALA A 148 13.12 1.43 14.46
CA ALA A 148 13.56 0.16 13.89
C ALA A 148 12.88 -1.08 14.49
N PRO A 149 12.75 -1.25 15.81
CA PRO A 149 12.01 -2.37 16.40
C PRO A 149 10.54 -2.44 15.95
N THR A 150 9.82 -1.31 15.96
CA THR A 150 8.40 -1.27 15.54
C THR A 150 8.24 -1.49 14.04
N LEU A 151 9.17 -1.00 13.22
CA LEU A 151 9.17 -1.25 11.79
C LEU A 151 9.36 -2.75 11.49
N ILE A 152 10.37 -3.38 12.10
CA ILE A 152 10.67 -4.79 11.89
C ILE A 152 9.52 -5.67 12.38
N SER A 153 9.05 -5.47 13.63
CA SER A 153 7.94 -6.25 14.19
C SER A 153 6.65 -6.05 13.39
N GLY A 154 6.37 -4.82 12.97
CA GLY A 154 5.22 -4.52 12.12
C GLY A 154 5.29 -5.20 10.77
N LEU A 155 6.45 -5.26 10.11
CA LEU A 155 6.63 -6.00 8.86
C LEU A 155 6.45 -7.51 9.04
N VAL A 156 6.94 -8.09 10.13
CA VAL A 156 6.72 -9.52 10.42
C VAL A 156 5.23 -9.82 10.62
N ILE A 157 4.54 -9.00 11.41
CA ILE A 157 3.08 -9.14 11.62
C ILE A 157 2.32 -8.96 10.30
N ALA A 158 2.66 -7.91 9.55
CA ALA A 158 2.04 -7.62 8.27
C ALA A 158 2.23 -8.75 7.25
N GLY A 159 3.42 -9.34 7.19
CA GLY A 159 3.70 -10.48 6.30
C GLY A 159 2.90 -11.71 6.67
N ALA A 160 2.81 -12.04 7.96
CA ALA A 160 1.97 -13.14 8.43
C ALA A 160 0.49 -12.90 8.14
N PHE A 161 -0.01 -11.69 8.42
CA PHE A 161 -1.40 -11.30 8.16
C PHE A 161 -1.73 -11.35 6.66
N HIS A 162 -0.88 -10.75 5.81
CA HIS A 162 -1.08 -10.75 4.36
C HIS A 162 -1.04 -12.17 3.76
N THR A 163 -0.12 -13.02 4.23
CA THR A 163 -0.04 -14.43 3.80
C THR A 163 -1.32 -15.18 4.17
N TRP A 164 -1.84 -14.95 5.38
CA TRP A 164 -3.11 -15.53 5.80
C TRP A 164 -4.27 -14.99 4.97
N GLU A 165 -4.36 -13.69 4.77
CA GLU A 165 -5.42 -13.04 4.01
C GLU A 165 -5.47 -13.53 2.56
N VAL A 166 -4.35 -13.52 1.85
CA VAL A 166 -4.25 -13.97 0.46
C VAL A 166 -4.49 -15.48 0.36
N GLY A 167 -3.93 -16.27 1.28
CA GLY A 167 -4.16 -17.72 1.35
C GLY A 167 -5.63 -18.06 1.51
N HIS A 168 -6.32 -17.38 2.43
CA HIS A 168 -7.75 -17.59 2.71
C HIS A 168 -8.65 -17.04 1.59
N ASN A 169 -8.44 -15.79 1.19
CA ASN A 169 -9.36 -15.09 0.30
C ASN A 169 -9.13 -15.40 -1.18
N VAL A 170 -7.87 -15.46 -1.62
CA VAL A 170 -7.53 -15.62 -3.05
C VAL A 170 -7.26 -17.07 -3.41
N PHE A 171 -6.40 -17.75 -2.64
CA PHE A 171 -6.06 -19.15 -2.91
C PHE A 171 -7.09 -20.14 -2.39
N LYS A 172 -8.00 -19.74 -1.48
CA LYS A 172 -8.98 -20.64 -0.84
C LYS A 172 -8.33 -21.86 -0.22
N ALA A 173 -7.14 -21.68 0.37
CA ALA A 173 -6.29 -22.76 0.83
C ALA A 173 -6.78 -23.45 2.12
N TRP A 174 -7.64 -22.76 2.92
CA TRP A 174 -8.28 -23.26 4.16
C TRP A 174 -9.59 -22.56 4.44
#